data_9d0d9ea48cd0200f90349043a440315e
#
_entry.id   9d0d9ea48cd0200f90349043a440315e
#
_cell.length_a   1.000
_cell.length_b   1.000
_cell.length_c   1.000
_cell.angle_alpha   90.00
_cell.angle_beta   90.00
_cell.angle_gamma   90.00
#
_symmetry.space_group_name_H-M   'P 1'
#
loop_
_entity.id
_entity.type
_entity.pdbx_description
1 polymer ?
#
loop_
_entity_poly.entity_id
_entity_poly.type
_entity_poly.pdbx_seq_one_letter_code
_entity_poly.pdbx_strand_id
1 'polypeptide(L)'
;MKTHQQKAKQIEEGEKLLKQNKSLVFIDFSGAGVEDLKSLRKILRNFGAKLKVIKKKLMRIVFERNRIDFNPEQFESQLGIIFTNRDVSEMAGPIYKFYKEKEVKKKEFKILGAYDLLAKNFIDGEIIMKIGQLPTKEVLLSRLVGVLSAPMRMLAYVLSEKSKMVEK
;
A
#
# COMPACT_ATOMS: atom_id res chain seq x y z
N MET A 1 -8.78 23.23 -21.67
CA MET A 1 -8.44 23.43 -20.22
C MET A 1 -9.68 23.18 -19.37
N LYS A 2 -9.56 22.62 -18.14
CA LYS A 2 -10.73 22.45 -17.26
C LYS A 2 -11.23 23.81 -16.77
N THR A 3 -12.54 24.03 -16.79
CA THR A 3 -13.19 25.26 -16.30
C THR A 3 -13.04 25.40 -14.78
N HIS A 4 -13.25 26.61 -14.25
CA HIS A 4 -13.14 26.88 -12.82
C HIS A 4 -14.10 26.01 -11.99
N GLN A 5 -15.34 25.81 -12.48
CA GLN A 5 -16.32 24.92 -11.87
C GLN A 5 -15.88 23.44 -11.81
N GLN A 6 -15.21 22.95 -12.86
CA GLN A 6 -14.69 21.57 -12.87
C GLN A 6 -13.53 21.37 -11.88
N LYS A 7 -12.72 22.41 -11.63
CA LYS A 7 -11.68 22.37 -10.61
C LYS A 7 -12.28 22.37 -9.21
N ALA A 8 -13.30 23.20 -8.96
CA ALA A 8 -14.00 23.22 -7.68
C ALA A 8 -14.63 21.85 -7.36
N LYS A 9 -15.32 21.24 -8.31
CA LYS A 9 -15.86 19.87 -8.15
C LYS A 9 -14.79 18.83 -7.82
N GLN A 10 -13.59 18.93 -8.43
CA GLN A 10 -12.48 18.01 -8.11
C GLN A 10 -11.95 18.20 -6.69
N ILE A 11 -11.91 19.42 -6.20
CA ILE A 11 -11.53 19.72 -4.81
C ILE A 11 -12.56 19.12 -3.85
N GLU A 12 -13.84 19.35 -4.08
CA GLU A 12 -14.92 18.80 -3.25
C GLU A 12 -14.93 17.26 -3.24
N GLU A 13 -14.73 16.64 -4.42
CA GLU A 13 -14.58 15.17 -4.50
C GLU A 13 -13.36 14.68 -3.73
N GLY A 14 -12.24 15.40 -3.82
CA GLY A 14 -11.01 15.08 -3.07
C GLY A 14 -11.25 15.17 -1.56
N GLU A 15 -11.90 16.23 -1.08
CA GLU A 15 -12.24 16.41 0.34
C GLU A 15 -13.19 15.32 0.85
N LYS A 16 -14.21 14.94 0.07
CA LYS A 16 -15.13 13.85 0.42
C LYS A 16 -14.39 12.52 0.54
N LEU A 17 -13.50 12.24 -0.42
CA LEU A 17 -12.69 11.01 -0.38
C LEU A 17 -11.72 10.99 0.80
N LEU A 18 -11.10 12.11 1.15
CA LEU A 18 -10.25 12.21 2.34
C LEU A 18 -11.02 11.90 3.62
N LYS A 19 -12.20 12.48 3.80
CA LYS A 19 -13.04 12.26 5.00
C LYS A 19 -13.56 10.83 5.13
N GLN A 20 -13.72 10.12 4.01
CA GLN A 20 -14.24 8.75 3.98
C GLN A 20 -13.17 7.67 4.11
N ASN A 21 -11.90 8.01 4.00
CA ASN A 21 -10.80 7.05 3.96
C ASN A 21 -9.80 7.32 5.09
N LYS A 22 -9.06 6.28 5.47
CA LYS A 22 -8.07 6.33 6.55
C LYS A 22 -6.65 6.50 6.03
N SER A 23 -6.38 6.02 4.83
CA SER A 23 -5.03 6.00 4.29
C SER A 23 -5.00 6.40 2.82
N LEU A 24 -3.91 7.02 2.42
CA LEU A 24 -3.61 7.44 1.06
C LEU A 24 -2.33 6.74 0.59
N VAL A 25 -2.32 6.23 -0.64
CA VAL A 25 -1.08 5.72 -1.25
C VAL A 25 -0.82 6.50 -2.52
N PHE A 26 0.40 7.01 -2.63
CA PHE A 26 0.88 7.79 -3.77
C PHE A 26 1.64 6.89 -4.74
N ILE A 27 1.25 6.92 -5.99
CA ILE A 27 1.87 6.14 -7.05
C ILE A 27 2.28 7.04 -8.21
N ASP A 28 3.39 6.71 -8.82
CA ASP A 28 3.79 7.26 -10.12
C ASP A 28 3.31 6.31 -11.21
N PHE A 29 2.59 6.86 -12.18
CA PHE A 29 2.08 6.09 -13.31
C PHE A 29 2.58 6.61 -14.66
N SER A 30 3.68 7.35 -14.69
CA SER A 30 4.22 8.01 -15.91
C SER A 30 4.43 7.02 -17.06
N GLY A 31 4.83 5.78 -16.77
CA GLY A 31 5.03 4.71 -17.77
C GLY A 31 3.86 3.75 -17.93
N ALA A 32 2.75 3.92 -17.18
CA ALA A 32 1.63 3.00 -17.21
C ALA A 32 0.63 3.35 -18.32
N GLY A 33 0.21 2.35 -19.11
CA GLY A 33 -0.84 2.51 -20.10
C GLY A 33 -2.24 2.56 -19.50
N VAL A 34 -3.22 2.97 -20.32
CA VAL A 34 -4.63 3.04 -19.90
C VAL A 34 -5.16 1.69 -19.41
N GLU A 35 -4.76 0.59 -20.09
CA GLU A 35 -5.14 -0.78 -19.71
C GLU A 35 -4.56 -1.19 -18.35
N ASP A 36 -3.33 -0.72 -18.04
CA ASP A 36 -2.69 -0.98 -16.76
C ASP A 36 -3.44 -0.28 -15.62
N LEU A 37 -3.85 0.97 -15.84
CA LEU A 37 -4.66 1.71 -14.89
C LEU A 37 -6.07 1.11 -14.71
N LYS A 38 -6.66 0.54 -15.77
CA LYS A 38 -7.93 -0.19 -15.65
C LYS A 38 -7.76 -1.46 -14.81
N SER A 39 -6.70 -2.23 -15.05
CA SER A 39 -6.37 -3.44 -14.27
C SER A 39 -6.14 -3.11 -12.81
N LEU A 40 -5.35 -2.07 -12.52
CA LEU A 40 -5.13 -1.59 -11.16
C LEU A 40 -6.44 -1.18 -10.47
N ARG A 41 -7.30 -0.42 -11.16
CA ARG A 41 -8.61 -0.04 -10.60
C ARG A 41 -9.49 -1.25 -10.31
N LYS A 42 -9.44 -2.31 -11.14
CA LYS A 42 -10.19 -3.54 -10.91
C LYS A 42 -9.71 -4.26 -9.65
N ILE A 43 -8.39 -4.37 -9.48
CA ILE A 43 -7.79 -4.95 -8.27
C ILE A 43 -8.17 -4.13 -7.04
N LEU A 44 -7.99 -2.82 -7.07
CA LEU A 44 -8.26 -1.92 -5.95
C LEU A 44 -9.74 -1.95 -5.50
N ARG A 45 -10.68 -2.11 -6.44
CA ARG A 45 -12.10 -2.25 -6.11
C ARG A 45 -12.40 -3.46 -5.21
N ASN A 46 -11.70 -4.57 -5.41
CA ASN A 46 -11.86 -5.76 -4.56
C ASN A 46 -11.45 -5.50 -3.10
N PHE A 47 -10.58 -4.51 -2.89
CA PHE A 47 -10.14 -4.09 -1.55
C PHE A 47 -10.87 -2.84 -1.03
N GLY A 48 -11.89 -2.36 -1.76
CA GLY A 48 -12.64 -1.16 -1.39
C GLY A 48 -11.87 0.16 -1.61
N ALA A 49 -10.76 0.12 -2.32
CA ALA A 49 -9.93 1.29 -2.60
C ALA A 49 -10.29 1.96 -3.94
N LYS A 50 -10.07 3.28 -4.03
CA LYS A 50 -10.37 4.08 -5.22
C LYS A 50 -9.12 4.80 -5.70
N LEU A 51 -8.73 4.57 -6.97
CA LEU A 51 -7.67 5.33 -7.63
C LEU A 51 -8.24 6.58 -8.30
N LYS A 52 -7.76 7.75 -7.92
CA LYS A 52 -8.05 9.04 -8.56
C LYS A 52 -6.76 9.71 -9.01
N VAL A 53 -6.82 10.34 -10.17
CA VAL A 53 -5.76 11.19 -10.69
C VAL A 53 -6.23 12.64 -10.60
N ILE A 54 -5.59 13.40 -9.71
CA ILE A 54 -5.91 14.80 -9.44
C ILE A 54 -4.63 15.61 -9.68
N LYS A 55 -4.77 16.82 -10.23
CA LYS A 55 -3.61 17.71 -10.40
C LYS A 55 -2.98 18.02 -9.04
N LYS A 56 -1.66 17.92 -8.92
CA LYS A 56 -0.89 18.17 -7.69
C LYS A 56 -1.28 19.48 -6.99
N LYS A 57 -1.38 20.58 -7.75
CA LYS A 57 -1.79 21.90 -7.23
C LYS A 57 -3.20 21.86 -6.58
N LEU A 58 -4.15 21.12 -7.16
CA LEU A 58 -5.49 20.99 -6.57
C LEU A 58 -5.46 20.13 -5.32
N MET A 59 -4.64 19.09 -5.32
CA MET A 59 -4.48 18.22 -4.16
C MET A 59 -3.79 18.93 -2.99
N ARG A 60 -2.82 19.80 -3.26
CA ARG A 60 -2.22 20.66 -2.24
C ARG A 60 -3.29 21.50 -1.52
N ILE A 61 -4.18 22.15 -2.28
CA ILE A 61 -5.30 22.94 -1.69
C ILE A 61 -6.19 22.07 -0.81
N VAL A 62 -6.47 20.83 -1.25
CA VAL A 62 -7.28 19.87 -0.47
C VAL A 62 -6.58 19.50 0.84
N PHE A 63 -5.25 19.27 0.82
CA PHE A 63 -4.48 18.95 2.02
C PHE A 63 -4.38 20.13 2.98
N GLU A 64 -4.09 21.34 2.48
CA GLU A 64 -4.07 22.57 3.28
C GLU A 64 -5.39 22.80 4.02
N ARG A 65 -6.52 22.65 3.33
CA ARG A 65 -7.85 22.79 3.93
C ARG A 65 -8.15 21.75 5.02
N ASN A 66 -7.60 20.54 4.90
CA ASN A 66 -7.78 19.46 5.86
C ASN A 66 -6.63 19.40 6.91
N ARG A 67 -5.76 20.42 6.96
CA ARG A 67 -4.63 20.51 7.92
C ARG A 67 -3.70 19.30 7.85
N ILE A 68 -3.45 18.80 6.64
CA ILE A 68 -2.51 17.72 6.36
C ILE A 68 -1.21 18.39 5.94
N ASP A 69 -0.17 18.22 6.74
CA ASP A 69 1.16 18.78 6.46
C ASP A 69 1.92 17.86 5.49
N PHE A 70 1.45 17.86 4.25
CA PHE A 70 2.08 17.07 3.18
C PHE A 70 1.97 17.83 1.84
N ASN A 71 3.11 18.04 1.20
CA ASN A 71 3.15 18.72 -0.10
C ASN A 71 3.28 17.72 -1.25
N PRO A 72 2.22 17.47 -2.05
CA PRO A 72 2.28 16.55 -3.18
C PRO A 72 3.13 17.09 -4.35
N GLU A 73 3.52 18.35 -4.36
CA GLU A 73 4.35 18.94 -5.41
C GLU A 73 5.81 18.50 -5.34
N GLN A 74 6.26 17.96 -4.19
CA GLN A 74 7.62 17.41 -4.04
C GLN A 74 7.93 16.26 -5.02
N PHE A 75 6.91 15.57 -5.52
CA PHE A 75 7.09 14.52 -6.51
C PHE A 75 7.06 15.14 -7.91
N GLU A 76 8.10 14.98 -8.71
CA GLU A 76 8.17 15.52 -10.07
C GLU A 76 7.30 14.73 -11.06
N SER A 77 7.02 13.47 -10.79
CA SER A 77 6.33 12.51 -11.65
C SER A 77 4.80 12.68 -11.72
N GLN A 78 4.13 11.90 -12.56
CA GLN A 78 2.67 11.89 -12.66
C GLN A 78 2.04 11.18 -11.47
N LEU A 79 1.38 11.94 -10.60
CA LEU A 79 0.85 11.46 -9.34
C LEU A 79 -0.56 10.88 -9.47
N GLY A 80 -0.71 9.60 -9.12
CA GLY A 80 -1.97 8.94 -8.83
C GLY A 80 -2.14 8.73 -7.33
N ILE A 81 -3.35 8.93 -6.83
CA ILE A 81 -3.65 8.76 -5.40
C ILE A 81 -4.68 7.65 -5.23
N ILE A 82 -4.35 6.69 -4.40
CA ILE A 82 -5.23 5.60 -4.00
C ILE A 82 -5.79 5.96 -2.63
N PHE A 83 -7.10 6.08 -2.54
CA PHE A 83 -7.85 6.32 -1.31
C PHE A 83 -8.35 4.98 -0.78
N THR A 84 -8.08 4.66 0.47
CA THR A 84 -8.53 3.43 1.10
C THR A 84 -8.94 3.63 2.55
N ASN A 85 -9.95 2.86 2.95
CA ASN A 85 -10.38 2.79 4.36
C ASN A 85 -9.65 1.69 5.16
N ARG A 86 -8.74 0.96 4.50
CA ARG A 86 -7.89 -0.06 5.13
C ARG A 86 -6.55 0.52 5.52
N ASP A 87 -5.84 -0.18 6.39
CA ASP A 87 -4.49 0.19 6.78
C ASP A 87 -3.51 0.06 5.60
N VAL A 88 -2.48 0.89 5.60
CA VAL A 88 -1.43 0.88 4.57
C VAL A 88 -0.83 -0.52 4.40
N SER A 89 -0.67 -1.26 5.50
CA SER A 89 -0.10 -2.61 5.51
C SER A 89 -0.91 -3.61 4.68
N GLU A 90 -2.24 -3.54 4.73
CA GLU A 90 -3.12 -4.43 3.96
C GLU A 90 -3.12 -4.09 2.47
N MET A 91 -2.93 -2.81 2.16
CA MET A 91 -2.92 -2.33 0.77
C MET A 91 -1.56 -2.52 0.08
N ALA A 92 -0.48 -2.58 0.85
CA ALA A 92 0.86 -2.73 0.32
C ALA A 92 1.03 -4.02 -0.52
N GLY A 93 0.47 -5.15 -0.06
CA GLY A 93 0.55 -6.44 -0.76
C GLY A 93 -0.04 -6.42 -2.19
N PRO A 94 -1.32 -6.05 -2.38
CA PRO A 94 -1.94 -5.95 -3.70
C PRO A 94 -1.23 -4.96 -4.64
N ILE A 95 -0.78 -3.81 -4.11
CA ILE A 95 -0.08 -2.79 -4.89
C ILE A 95 1.30 -3.29 -5.30
N TYR A 96 2.02 -3.98 -4.39
CA TYR A 96 3.32 -4.57 -4.69
C TYR A 96 3.24 -5.67 -5.74
N LYS A 97 2.23 -6.55 -5.67
CA LYS A 97 2.01 -7.58 -6.71
C LYS A 97 1.82 -6.94 -8.08
N PHE A 98 1.02 -5.90 -8.16
CA PHE A 98 0.82 -5.16 -9.40
C PHE A 98 2.13 -4.50 -9.88
N TYR A 99 2.89 -3.87 -8.97
CA TYR A 99 4.20 -3.31 -9.26
C TYR A 99 5.13 -4.35 -9.88
N LYS A 100 5.27 -5.51 -9.24
CA LYS A 100 6.15 -6.60 -9.71
C LYS A 100 5.75 -7.13 -11.09
N GLU A 101 4.45 -7.26 -11.38
CA GLU A 101 3.95 -7.64 -12.70
C GLU A 101 4.31 -6.61 -13.79
N LYS A 102 4.39 -5.33 -13.44
CA LYS A 102 4.74 -4.26 -14.37
C LYS A 102 6.24 -4.08 -14.53
N GLU A 103 7.00 -4.29 -13.47
CA GLU A 103 8.46 -4.28 -13.51
C GLU A 103 9.00 -5.32 -14.52
N VAL A 104 8.45 -6.53 -14.53
CA VAL A 104 8.77 -7.56 -15.52
C VAL A 104 8.51 -7.11 -16.96
N LYS A 105 7.52 -6.24 -17.18
CA LYS A 105 7.17 -5.66 -18.48
C LYS A 105 7.94 -4.39 -18.82
N LYS A 106 8.98 -4.02 -18.05
CA LYS A 106 9.79 -2.80 -18.20
C LYS A 106 8.95 -1.51 -18.25
N LYS A 107 7.83 -1.47 -17.53
CA LYS A 107 6.99 -0.28 -17.42
C LYS A 107 7.33 0.47 -16.13
N GLU A 108 7.53 1.76 -16.25
CA GLU A 108 7.83 2.63 -15.10
C GLU A 108 6.57 2.87 -14.27
N PHE A 109 6.35 2.01 -13.30
CA PHE A 109 5.36 2.21 -12.24
C PHE A 109 6.11 2.22 -10.92
N LYS A 110 5.98 3.29 -10.14
CA LYS A 110 6.70 3.43 -8.85
C LYS A 110 5.71 3.74 -7.73
N ILE A 111 5.98 3.19 -6.57
CA ILE A 111 5.28 3.54 -5.33
C ILE A 111 6.10 4.65 -4.69
N LEU A 112 5.49 5.82 -4.55
CA LEU A 112 6.17 7.02 -4.03
C LEU A 112 6.10 7.10 -2.51
N GLY A 113 5.03 6.60 -1.92
CA GLY A 113 4.82 6.63 -0.47
C GLY A 113 3.36 6.43 -0.10
N ALA A 114 3.07 6.46 1.19
CA ALA A 114 1.71 6.50 1.71
C ALA A 114 1.61 7.52 2.83
N TYR A 115 0.40 7.99 3.08
CA TYR A 115 0.08 8.86 4.20
C TYR A 115 -1.06 8.24 5.01
N ASP A 116 -0.81 8.00 6.27
CA ASP A 116 -1.83 7.57 7.22
C ASP A 116 -2.51 8.79 7.82
N LEU A 117 -3.80 8.94 7.55
CA LEU A 117 -4.60 10.08 8.03
C LEU A 117 -4.87 10.01 9.53
N LEU A 118 -4.87 8.80 10.12
CA LEU A 118 -5.07 8.62 11.56
C LEU A 118 -3.82 8.95 12.35
N ALA A 119 -2.69 8.35 11.95
CA ALA A 119 -1.39 8.57 12.57
C ALA A 119 -0.75 9.90 12.15
N LYS A 120 -1.27 10.58 11.11
CA LYS A 120 -0.71 11.78 10.49
C LYS A 120 0.77 11.61 10.12
N ASN A 121 1.13 10.44 9.65
CA ASN A 121 2.51 10.08 9.35
C ASN A 121 2.67 9.72 7.87
N PHE A 122 3.77 10.17 7.27
CA PHE A 122 4.17 9.80 5.92
C PHE A 122 5.07 8.56 6.00
N ILE A 123 4.78 7.58 5.16
CA ILE A 123 5.53 6.33 5.01
C ILE A 123 6.17 6.34 3.64
N ASP A 124 7.47 6.21 3.58
CA ASP A 124 8.21 6.20 2.33
C ASP A 124 7.90 4.98 1.46
N GLY A 125 8.04 5.15 0.13
CA GLY A 125 7.77 4.11 -0.85
C GLY A 125 8.60 2.84 -0.66
N GLU A 126 9.86 2.98 -0.24
CA GLU A 126 10.72 1.83 0.06
C GLU A 126 10.17 0.96 1.21
N ILE A 127 9.63 1.60 2.24
CA ILE A 127 9.02 0.88 3.38
C ILE A 127 7.76 0.15 2.92
N ILE A 128 6.94 0.79 2.08
CA ILE A 128 5.73 0.16 1.53
C ILE A 128 6.09 -1.03 0.66
N MET A 129 7.14 -0.94 -0.14
CA MET A 129 7.62 -2.08 -0.93
C MET A 129 8.09 -3.23 -0.04
N LYS A 130 8.83 -2.94 1.03
CA LYS A 130 9.24 -3.97 2.02
C LYS A 130 8.03 -4.63 2.69
N ILE A 131 7.03 -3.84 3.11
CA ILE A 131 5.77 -4.35 3.69
C ILE A 131 5.02 -5.19 2.66
N GLY A 132 4.96 -4.75 1.41
CA GLY A 132 4.27 -5.46 0.32
C GLY A 132 4.87 -6.82 -0.03
N GLN A 133 6.15 -7.05 0.29
CA GLN A 133 6.83 -8.34 0.14
C GLN A 133 6.46 -9.33 1.25
N LEU A 134 5.96 -8.83 2.38
CA LEU A 134 5.60 -9.70 3.49
C LEU A 134 4.37 -10.56 3.16
N PRO A 135 4.33 -11.79 3.66
CA PRO A 135 3.13 -12.60 3.58
C PRO A 135 2.02 -12.01 4.46
N THR A 136 0.83 -12.57 4.35
CA THR A 136 -0.33 -12.12 5.15
C THR A 136 -0.03 -12.16 6.66
N LYS A 137 -0.73 -11.34 7.42
CA LYS A 137 -0.60 -11.26 8.89
C LYS A 137 -0.74 -12.64 9.55
N GLU A 138 -1.67 -13.46 9.07
CA GLU A 138 -1.88 -14.82 9.59
C GLU A 138 -0.65 -15.71 9.39
N VAL A 139 -0.01 -15.64 8.21
CA VAL A 139 1.21 -16.40 7.92
C VAL A 139 2.39 -15.90 8.78
N LEU A 140 2.49 -14.59 9.02
CA LEU A 140 3.51 -14.02 9.91
C LEU A 140 3.32 -14.49 11.36
N LEU A 141 2.08 -14.47 11.85
CA LEU A 141 1.76 -14.99 13.19
C LEU A 141 2.06 -16.49 13.30
N SER A 142 1.70 -17.28 12.29
CA SER A 142 2.02 -18.70 12.25
C SER A 142 3.54 -18.96 12.28
N ARG A 143 4.32 -18.18 11.53
CA ARG A 143 5.79 -18.26 11.58
C ARG A 143 6.34 -17.90 12.95
N LEU A 144 5.81 -16.86 13.58
CA LEU A 144 6.23 -16.45 14.92
C LEU A 144 5.99 -17.57 15.93
N VAL A 145 4.79 -18.17 15.95
CA VAL A 145 4.48 -19.33 16.81
C VAL A 145 5.41 -20.50 16.48
N GLY A 146 5.68 -20.75 15.19
CA GLY A 146 6.61 -21.79 14.74
C GLY A 146 8.02 -21.62 15.30
N VAL A 147 8.56 -20.40 15.28
CA VAL A 147 9.89 -20.08 15.81
C VAL A 147 9.92 -20.23 17.34
N LEU A 148 8.91 -19.71 18.04
CA LEU A 148 8.81 -19.81 19.50
C LEU A 148 8.68 -21.26 20.00
N SER A 149 7.97 -22.11 19.24
CA SER A 149 7.79 -23.53 19.59
C SER A 149 8.93 -24.44 19.12
N ALA A 150 9.84 -23.94 18.28
CA ALA A 150 10.94 -24.74 17.71
C ALA A 150 11.85 -25.37 18.78
N PRO A 151 12.32 -24.67 19.83
CA PRO A 151 13.18 -25.26 20.84
C PRO A 151 12.53 -26.41 21.58
N MET A 152 11.23 -26.28 21.91
CA MET A 152 10.47 -27.35 22.59
C MET A 152 10.32 -28.58 21.68
N ARG A 153 10.02 -28.38 20.40
CA ARG A 153 9.94 -29.48 19.42
C ARG A 153 11.27 -30.18 19.23
N MET A 154 12.38 -29.43 19.18
CA MET A 154 13.72 -30.01 19.07
C MET A 154 14.05 -30.83 20.31
N LEU A 155 13.77 -30.35 21.52
CA LEU A 155 13.97 -31.10 22.75
C LEU A 155 13.15 -32.40 22.76
N ALA A 156 11.85 -32.32 22.44
CA ALA A 156 11.00 -33.50 22.35
C ALA A 156 11.51 -34.52 21.31
N TYR A 157 11.99 -34.05 20.18
CA TYR A 157 12.59 -34.90 19.17
C TYR A 157 13.83 -35.62 19.69
N VAL A 158 14.78 -34.90 20.32
CA VAL A 158 16.00 -35.50 20.89
C VAL A 158 15.67 -36.54 21.97
N LEU A 159 14.70 -36.25 22.84
CA LEU A 159 14.25 -37.20 23.86
C LEU A 159 13.66 -38.47 23.23
N SER A 160 12.82 -38.31 22.20
CA SER A 160 12.24 -39.43 21.46
C SER A 160 13.29 -40.28 20.76
N GLU A 161 14.30 -39.68 20.15
CA GLU A 161 15.39 -40.42 19.53
C GLU A 161 16.26 -41.17 20.57
N LYS A 162 16.54 -40.54 21.73
CA LYS A 162 17.23 -41.22 22.83
C LYS A 162 16.44 -42.42 23.37
N SER A 163 15.12 -42.30 23.55
CA SER A 163 14.27 -43.38 23.99
C SER A 163 14.41 -44.61 23.06
N LYS A 164 14.33 -44.39 21.74
CA LYS A 164 14.49 -45.46 20.73
C LYS A 164 15.86 -46.12 20.74
N MET A 165 16.92 -45.43 21.17
CA MET A 165 18.28 -45.97 21.26
C MET A 165 18.48 -46.82 22.54
N VAL A 166 17.71 -46.56 23.60
CA VAL A 166 17.76 -47.29 24.87
C VAL A 166 16.95 -48.59 24.82
N GLU A 167 15.94 -48.66 23.94
CA GLU A 167 15.10 -49.83 23.71
C GLU A 167 15.71 -50.87 22.77
N LYS A 168 16.91 -50.60 22.20
CA LYS A 168 17.73 -51.54 21.41
C LYS A 168 18.90 -52.05 22.23
#